data_0ad13ce8fabadd19712206db0cbacd13
#
_entry.id   0ad13ce8fabadd19712206db0cbacd13
#
_cell.length_a   1.000
_cell.length_b   1.000
_cell.length_c   1.000
_cell.angle_alpha   90.00
_cell.angle_beta   90.00
_cell.angle_gamma   90.00
#
_symmetry.space_group_name_H-M   'P 1'
#
loop_
_entity.id
_entity.type
_entity.pdbx_description
1 polymer ?
#
loop_
_entity_poly.entity_id
_entity_poly.type
_entity_poly.pdbx_seq_one_letter_code
_entity_poly.pdbx_strand_id
1 'polypeptide(L)'
;MIWDRILRSVGEYWGASRSSKWPAVRRAFVRANPYCAACGTVKELEVHHVVPFHIEPERELDVLNLITLCDGCHFYLGHLKDWTRHNPSAREDAALMLSRFAKSAN
;
A
#
# COMPACT_ATOMS: atom_id res chain seq x y z
N MET A 1 12.11 1.32 -6.60
CA MET A 1 13.01 2.18 -5.81
C MET A 1 14.23 1.43 -5.35
N ILE A 2 15.39 2.05 -5.44
CA ILE A 2 16.64 1.34 -5.14
C ILE A 2 16.69 0.85 -3.70
N TRP A 3 16.23 1.64 -2.75
CA TRP A 3 16.20 1.23 -1.36
C TRP A 3 15.25 0.07 -1.11
N ASP A 4 14.10 0.04 -1.75
CA ASP A 4 13.18 -1.09 -1.64
C ASP A 4 13.83 -2.37 -2.15
N ARG A 5 14.59 -2.27 -3.25
CA ARG A 5 15.33 -3.42 -3.76
C ARG A 5 16.44 -3.85 -2.82
N ILE A 6 17.18 -2.88 -2.29
CA ILE A 6 18.25 -3.16 -1.35
C ILE A 6 17.68 -3.79 -0.09
N LEU A 7 16.61 -3.24 0.44
CA LEU A 7 15.99 -3.76 1.66
C LEU A 7 15.36 -5.12 1.45
N ARG A 8 14.80 -5.37 0.27
CA ARG A 8 14.32 -6.71 -0.07
C ARG A 8 15.47 -7.69 -0.14
N SER A 9 16.57 -7.30 -0.78
CA SER A 9 17.75 -8.13 -0.84
C SER A 9 18.30 -8.44 0.54
N VAL A 10 18.30 -7.43 1.42
CA VAL A 10 18.70 -7.61 2.81
C VAL A 10 17.75 -8.57 3.50
N GLY A 11 16.45 -8.44 3.30
CA GLY A 11 15.47 -9.37 3.83
C GLY A 11 15.70 -10.78 3.33
N GLU A 12 16.03 -10.93 2.06
CA GLU A 12 16.37 -12.23 1.48
C GLU A 12 17.64 -12.81 2.08
N TYR A 13 18.65 -11.98 2.30
CA TYR A 13 19.85 -12.41 3.00
C TYR A 13 19.56 -12.97 4.38
N TRP A 14 18.54 -12.42 5.03
CA TRP A 14 18.14 -12.86 6.36
C TRP A 14 17.04 -13.90 6.31
N GLY A 15 16.81 -14.49 5.14
CA GLY A 15 15.85 -15.58 4.96
C GLY A 15 14.42 -15.13 4.74
N ALA A 16 14.17 -13.82 4.67
CA ALA A 16 12.83 -13.30 4.41
C ALA A 16 12.64 -13.08 2.92
N SER A 17 11.90 -13.97 2.25
CA SER A 17 11.53 -13.81 0.84
C SER A 17 10.03 -13.57 0.71
N ARG A 18 9.62 -12.98 -0.42
CA ARG A 18 8.20 -12.71 -0.69
C ARG A 18 7.44 -14.02 -0.82
N SER A 19 6.22 -14.03 -0.33
CA SER A 19 5.37 -15.21 -0.40
C SER A 19 4.88 -15.46 -1.82
N SER A 20 4.86 -16.72 -2.22
CA SER A 20 4.25 -17.13 -3.49
C SER A 20 2.74 -16.92 -3.50
N LYS A 21 2.14 -16.70 -2.34
CA LYS A 21 0.70 -16.44 -2.21
C LYS A 21 0.33 -14.98 -2.45
N TRP A 22 1.32 -14.09 -2.45
CA TRP A 22 1.05 -12.66 -2.56
C TRP A 22 0.23 -12.28 -3.79
N PRO A 23 0.53 -12.77 -5.01
CA PRO A 23 -0.27 -12.38 -6.17
C PRO A 23 -1.76 -12.69 -6.03
N ALA A 24 -2.11 -13.84 -5.45
CA ALA A 24 -3.51 -14.21 -5.24
C ALA A 24 -4.17 -13.35 -4.16
N VAL A 25 -3.46 -13.08 -3.07
CA VAL A 25 -3.96 -12.23 -1.99
C VAL A 25 -4.19 -10.81 -2.52
N ARG A 26 -3.25 -10.30 -3.30
CA ARG A 26 -3.35 -8.97 -3.90
C ARG A 26 -4.59 -8.87 -4.80
N ARG A 27 -4.78 -9.84 -5.68
CA ARG A 27 -5.94 -9.84 -6.58
C ARG A 27 -7.26 -9.87 -5.81
N ALA A 28 -7.33 -10.72 -4.80
CA ALA A 28 -8.53 -10.83 -3.97
C ALA A 28 -8.81 -9.52 -3.22
N PHE A 29 -7.76 -8.88 -2.73
CA PHE A 29 -7.91 -7.62 -2.00
C PHE A 29 -8.43 -6.50 -2.90
N VAL A 30 -7.87 -6.34 -4.09
CA VAL A 30 -8.35 -5.33 -5.05
C VAL A 30 -9.79 -5.61 -5.45
N ARG A 31 -10.14 -6.88 -5.64
CA ARG A 31 -11.51 -7.25 -5.98
C ARG A 31 -12.49 -6.86 -4.90
N ALA A 32 -12.10 -7.01 -3.64
CA ALA A 32 -12.93 -6.65 -2.50
C ALA A 32 -12.91 -5.13 -2.22
N ASN A 33 -11.86 -4.45 -2.66
CA ASN A 33 -11.67 -3.00 -2.42
C ASN A 33 -11.27 -2.34 -3.76
N PRO A 34 -12.22 -2.21 -4.70
CA PRO A 34 -11.91 -1.85 -6.09
C PRO A 34 -11.83 -0.36 -6.36
N TYR A 35 -11.43 0.43 -5.39
CA TYR A 35 -11.27 1.88 -5.56
C TYR A 35 -10.16 2.40 -4.65
N CYS A 36 -9.57 3.51 -5.05
CA CYS A 36 -8.56 4.16 -4.22
C CYS A 36 -9.17 4.64 -2.90
N ALA A 37 -8.59 4.22 -1.79
CA ALA A 37 -9.10 4.58 -0.46
C ALA A 37 -8.98 6.08 -0.18
N ALA A 38 -8.14 6.81 -0.93
CA ALA A 38 -7.90 8.23 -0.70
C ALA A 38 -8.69 9.13 -1.64
N CYS A 39 -8.78 8.79 -2.94
CA CYS A 39 -9.45 9.67 -3.92
C CYS A 39 -10.66 9.01 -4.58
N GLY A 40 -10.89 7.74 -4.37
CA GLY A 40 -12.05 7.03 -4.91
C GLY A 40 -11.98 6.61 -6.36
N THR A 41 -10.87 6.90 -7.07
CA THR A 41 -10.74 6.47 -8.45
C THR A 41 -10.72 4.94 -8.55
N VAL A 42 -11.18 4.43 -9.68
CA VAL A 42 -11.13 2.98 -9.97
C VAL A 42 -10.00 2.64 -10.94
N LYS A 43 -9.17 3.62 -11.30
CA LYS A 43 -8.10 3.45 -12.29
C LYS A 43 -6.74 3.33 -11.64
N GLU A 44 -5.89 2.51 -12.23
CA GLU A 44 -4.48 2.36 -11.86
C GLU A 44 -4.31 2.04 -10.38
N LEU A 45 -5.06 1.05 -9.92
CA LEU A 45 -5.07 0.66 -8.52
C LEU A 45 -3.90 -0.24 -8.19
N GLU A 46 -3.33 -0.01 -7.01
CA GLU A 46 -2.26 -0.83 -6.45
C GLU A 46 -2.62 -1.17 -5.01
N VAL A 47 -2.10 -2.28 -4.52
CA VAL A 47 -2.23 -2.65 -3.11
C VAL A 47 -0.96 -2.24 -2.38
N HIS A 48 -1.13 -1.39 -1.39
CA HIS A 48 -0.05 -0.84 -0.61
C HIS A 48 -0.01 -1.51 0.77
N HIS A 49 1.19 -1.91 1.20
CA HIS A 49 1.40 -2.37 2.57
C HIS A 49 1.63 -1.14 3.44
N VAL A 50 0.77 -0.94 4.45
CA VAL A 50 0.91 0.19 5.37
C VAL A 50 2.25 0.09 6.11
N VAL A 51 2.55 -1.09 6.65
CA VAL A 51 3.90 -1.39 7.14
C VAL A 51 4.60 -2.20 6.05
N PRO A 52 5.72 -1.71 5.50
CA PRO A 52 6.40 -2.37 4.39
C PRO A 52 6.90 -3.77 4.72
N PHE A 53 7.00 -4.60 3.69
CA PHE A 53 7.48 -5.97 3.81
C PHE A 53 8.85 -6.04 4.52
N HIS A 54 9.77 -5.14 4.18
CA HIS A 54 11.12 -5.19 4.74
C HIS A 54 11.16 -4.85 6.23
N ILE A 55 10.11 -4.24 6.77
CA ILE A 55 10.01 -3.92 8.19
C ILE A 55 9.33 -5.06 8.95
N GLU A 56 8.19 -5.52 8.45
CA GLU A 56 7.43 -6.62 9.06
C GLU A 56 7.02 -7.63 8.00
N PRO A 57 7.94 -8.52 7.57
CA PRO A 57 7.61 -9.48 6.50
C PRO A 57 6.46 -10.41 6.85
N GLU A 58 6.24 -10.70 8.12
CA GLU A 58 5.15 -11.56 8.60
C GLU A 58 3.77 -10.94 8.35
N ARG A 59 3.70 -9.66 8.03
CA ARG A 59 2.44 -8.98 7.73
C ARG A 59 2.18 -8.82 6.24
N GLU A 60 2.96 -9.48 5.41
CA GLU A 60 2.80 -9.37 3.95
C GLU A 60 1.40 -9.74 3.47
N LEU A 61 0.81 -10.78 4.05
CA LEU A 61 -0.49 -11.30 3.64
C LEU A 61 -1.62 -10.88 4.58
N ASP A 62 -1.32 -10.07 5.59
CA ASP A 62 -2.29 -9.58 6.56
C ASP A 62 -3.16 -8.50 5.91
N VAL A 63 -4.44 -8.81 5.68
CA VAL A 63 -5.35 -7.85 5.03
C VAL A 63 -5.54 -6.58 5.83
N LEU A 64 -5.31 -6.60 7.14
CA LEU A 64 -5.38 -5.40 7.97
C LEU A 64 -4.20 -4.45 7.72
N ASN A 65 -3.15 -4.96 7.05
CA ASN A 65 -1.99 -4.17 6.67
C ASN A 65 -2.05 -3.69 5.22
N LEU A 66 -3.17 -3.94 4.53
CA LEU A 66 -3.31 -3.62 3.10
C LEU A 66 -4.28 -2.48 2.90
N ILE A 67 -4.02 -1.68 1.88
CA ILE A 67 -4.91 -0.60 1.48
C ILE A 67 -4.80 -0.44 -0.05
N THR A 68 -5.93 -0.25 -0.73
CA THR A 68 -5.93 0.03 -2.16
C THR A 68 -5.72 1.52 -2.39
N LEU A 69 -4.74 1.86 -3.19
CA LEU A 69 -4.46 3.24 -3.59
C LEU A 69 -4.21 3.29 -5.09
N CYS A 70 -4.60 4.37 -5.75
CA CYS A 70 -4.15 4.60 -7.12
C CYS A 70 -2.67 4.93 -7.10
N ASP A 71 -1.99 4.85 -8.26
CA ASP A 71 -0.54 5.02 -8.27
C ASP A 71 -0.12 6.41 -7.78
N GLY A 72 -0.89 7.46 -8.07
CA GLY A 72 -0.61 8.80 -7.55
C GLY A 72 -0.73 8.88 -6.04
N CYS A 73 -1.82 8.38 -5.47
CA CYS A 73 -2.00 8.38 -4.01
C CYS A 73 -1.04 7.43 -3.32
N HIS A 74 -0.67 6.34 -3.99
CA HIS A 74 0.33 5.41 -3.48
C HIS A 74 1.66 6.14 -3.22
N PHE A 75 2.11 6.92 -4.21
CA PHE A 75 3.33 7.70 -4.06
C PHE A 75 3.16 8.83 -3.05
N TYR A 76 2.10 9.64 -3.22
CA TYR A 76 1.90 10.86 -2.44
C TYR A 76 1.61 10.57 -0.98
N LEU A 77 0.64 9.71 -0.74
CA LEU A 77 0.13 9.46 0.62
C LEU A 77 0.78 8.22 1.24
N GLY A 78 0.94 7.17 0.45
CA GLY A 78 1.49 5.91 0.94
C GLY A 78 2.97 6.03 1.26
N HIS A 79 3.72 6.71 0.43
CA HIS A 79 5.17 6.85 0.56
C HIS A 79 5.63 8.28 0.84
N LEU A 80 4.70 9.23 1.05
CA LEU A 80 5.02 10.61 1.41
C LEU A 80 5.96 11.27 0.38
N LYS A 81 5.75 10.96 -0.91
CA LYS A 81 6.52 11.48 -2.06
C LYS A 81 7.98 11.01 -2.09
N ASP A 82 8.29 9.95 -1.36
CA ASP A 82 9.64 9.37 -1.32
C ASP A 82 9.50 7.86 -1.15
N TRP A 83 9.87 7.10 -2.18
CA TRP A 83 9.69 5.65 -2.18
C TRP A 83 10.46 4.93 -1.07
N THR A 84 11.43 5.60 -0.43
CA THR A 84 12.15 5.02 0.71
C THR A 84 11.41 5.21 2.03
N ARG A 85 10.33 6.00 2.03
CA ARG A 85 9.55 6.29 3.21
C ARG A 85 8.23 5.52 3.17
N HIS A 86 7.62 5.38 4.32
CA HIS A 86 6.26 4.88 4.41
C HIS A 86 5.48 5.74 5.41
N ASN A 87 4.17 5.73 5.26
CA ASN A 87 3.28 6.51 6.10
C ASN A 87 2.52 5.57 7.04
N PRO A 88 2.89 5.50 8.33
CA PRO A 88 2.18 4.63 9.28
C PRO A 88 0.73 5.05 9.50
N SER A 89 0.37 6.27 9.12
CA SER A 89 -0.99 6.79 9.21
C SER A 89 -1.72 6.78 7.87
N ALA A 90 -1.27 5.96 6.92
CA ALA A 90 -1.82 5.96 5.57
C ALA A 90 -3.34 5.72 5.56
N ARG A 91 -3.82 4.81 6.40
CA ARG A 91 -5.25 4.47 6.44
C ARG A 91 -6.09 5.65 6.92
N GLU A 92 -5.66 6.29 7.98
CA GLU A 92 -6.36 7.44 8.56
C GLU A 92 -6.31 8.63 7.62
N ASP A 93 -5.15 8.88 7.02
CA ASP A 93 -4.97 9.98 6.07
C ASP A 93 -5.80 9.76 4.81
N ALA A 94 -5.88 8.53 4.32
CA ALA A 94 -6.72 8.21 3.17
C ALA A 94 -8.20 8.46 3.47
N ALA A 95 -8.68 8.01 4.63
CA ALA A 95 -10.07 8.22 5.03
C ALA A 95 -10.39 9.70 5.13
N LEU A 96 -9.48 10.49 5.69
CA LEU A 96 -9.66 11.94 5.80
C LEU A 96 -9.72 12.61 4.43
N MET A 97 -8.82 12.24 3.54
CA MET A 97 -8.78 12.77 2.17
C MET A 97 -10.07 12.44 1.43
N LEU A 98 -10.52 11.19 1.51
CA LEU A 98 -11.76 10.76 0.85
C LEU A 98 -12.98 11.53 1.38
N SER A 99 -13.03 11.78 2.68
CA SER A 99 -14.13 12.54 3.27
C SER A 99 -14.15 13.99 2.75
N ARG A 100 -12.97 14.57 2.51
CA ARG A 100 -12.88 15.93 1.93
C ARG A 100 -13.36 15.97 0.49
N PHE A 101 -13.02 14.96 -0.30
CA PHE A 101 -13.52 14.86 -1.67
C PHE A 101 -15.05 14.70 -1.69
N ALA A 102 -15.60 13.89 -0.80
CA ALA A 102 -17.03 13.69 -0.71
C ALA A 102 -17.74 14.99 -0.36
N LYS A 103 -17.19 15.79 0.55
CA LYS A 103 -17.73 17.10 0.89
C LYS A 103 -17.66 18.08 -0.26
N SER A 104 -16.58 18.05 -1.02
CA SER A 104 -16.40 18.94 -2.18
C SER A 104 -17.38 18.60 -3.30
N ALA A 105 -17.79 17.34 -3.43
CA ALA A 105 -18.72 16.89 -4.46
C ALA A 105 -20.17 17.33 -4.18
N ASN A 106 -20.48 17.71 -2.96
CA ASN A 106 -21.80 18.19 -2.56
C ASN A 106 -21.84 19.71 -2.54
#